data_f6622647137c9a8b94c36b7a5e9e834b
#
_entry.id   f6622647137c9a8b94c36b7a5e9e834b
#
_cell.length_a   1.000
_cell.length_b   1.000
_cell.length_c   1.000
_cell.angle_alpha   90.00
_cell.angle_beta   90.00
_cell.angle_gamma   90.00
#
_symmetry.space_group_name_H-M   'P 1'
#
loop_
_entity.id
_entity.type
_entity.pdbx_description
1 polymer ?
#
loop_
_entity_poly.entity_id
_entity_poly.type
_entity_poly.pdbx_seq_one_letter_code
_entity_poly.pdbx_strand_id
1 'polypeptide(L)'
;MKKRNNPPLPLSVEQSKLLGSTLRVKILGVLLETPKTTKQVATQIGETPGNVHYHMQKLHQGKLIDLVEEKRVGGVIEKYYISRAKSFESEGGVYPELDPNYKSTSRRSMNAALQLKEEDKERLFEEVQELMEKWIVKTTAADYISEEEFVMDFTLVSRKEKTEEEK
;
A
#
# COMPACT_ATOMS: atom_id res chain seq x y z
N MET A 1 -1.93 -3.29 -22.86
CA MET A 1 -1.39 -2.31 -21.89
C MET A 1 -0.10 -2.89 -21.32
N LYS A 2 1.03 -2.16 -21.42
CA LYS A 2 2.28 -2.59 -20.79
C LYS A 2 2.08 -2.55 -19.27
N LYS A 3 2.15 -3.71 -18.59
CA LYS A 3 2.23 -3.78 -17.13
C LYS A 3 3.40 -2.88 -16.69
N ARG A 4 3.16 -1.92 -15.83
CA ARG A 4 4.23 -1.19 -15.15
C ARG A 4 4.89 -2.19 -14.19
N ASN A 5 5.96 -2.80 -14.64
CA ASN A 5 6.82 -3.66 -13.82
C ASN A 5 7.85 -2.77 -13.12
N ASN A 6 7.37 -1.94 -12.18
CA ASN A 6 8.29 -1.20 -11.34
C ASN A 6 8.64 -2.07 -10.12
N PRO A 7 9.92 -2.14 -9.73
CA PRO A 7 10.29 -2.82 -8.49
C PRO A 7 9.57 -2.18 -7.30
N PRO A 8 9.39 -2.90 -6.18
CA PRO A 8 8.85 -2.35 -4.96
C PRO A 8 9.58 -1.06 -4.57
N LEU A 9 8.85 -0.06 -4.11
CA LEU A 9 9.45 1.19 -3.65
C LEU A 9 9.88 1.03 -2.19
N PRO A 10 11.18 1.14 -1.87
CA PRO A 10 11.63 1.11 -0.48
C PRO A 10 11.12 2.33 0.28
N LEU A 11 10.63 2.10 1.49
CA LEU A 11 10.03 3.11 2.35
C LEU A 11 10.90 3.43 3.55
N SER A 12 10.96 4.70 3.92
CA SER A 12 11.42 5.11 5.25
C SER A 12 10.38 4.72 6.32
N VAL A 13 10.80 4.75 7.59
CA VAL A 13 9.89 4.50 8.74
C VAL A 13 8.69 5.46 8.74
N GLU A 14 8.92 6.76 8.41
CA GLU A 14 7.86 7.77 8.34
C GLU A 14 6.88 7.49 7.19
N GLN A 15 7.39 7.04 6.04
CA GLN A 15 6.56 6.64 4.92
C GLN A 15 5.74 5.38 5.23
N SER A 16 6.34 4.39 5.90
CA SER A 16 5.64 3.17 6.33
C SER A 16 4.46 3.48 7.25
N LYS A 17 4.58 4.45 8.16
CA LYS A 17 3.48 4.92 9.01
C LYS A 17 2.29 5.48 8.21
N LEU A 18 2.53 6.01 7.00
CA LEU A 18 1.44 6.45 6.13
C LEU A 18 0.59 5.29 5.62
N LEU A 19 1.16 4.10 5.48
CA LEU A 19 0.44 2.90 5.05
C LEU A 19 -0.40 2.25 6.17
N GLY A 20 -0.22 2.67 7.42
CA GLY A 20 -1.04 2.23 8.55
C GLY A 20 -2.47 2.77 8.58
N SER A 21 -2.94 3.46 7.52
CA SER A 21 -4.32 3.96 7.41
C SER A 21 -5.03 3.31 6.25
N THR A 22 -6.13 2.62 6.52
CA THR A 22 -6.98 1.97 5.51
C THR A 22 -7.41 2.93 4.42
N LEU A 23 -7.78 4.16 4.77
CA LEU A 23 -8.18 5.15 3.77
C LEU A 23 -7.02 5.52 2.84
N ARG A 24 -5.79 5.67 3.34
CA ARG A 24 -4.63 5.95 2.49
C ARG A 24 -4.29 4.76 1.59
N VAL A 25 -4.40 3.53 2.09
CA VAL A 25 -4.22 2.32 1.27
C VAL A 25 -5.29 2.23 0.18
N LYS A 26 -6.57 2.51 0.49
CA LYS A 26 -7.64 2.59 -0.52
C LYS A 26 -7.34 3.63 -1.59
N ILE A 27 -6.89 4.82 -1.21
CA ILE A 27 -6.50 5.89 -2.15
C ILE A 27 -5.37 5.42 -3.06
N LEU A 28 -4.32 4.79 -2.52
CA LEU A 28 -3.22 4.23 -3.30
C LEU A 28 -3.73 3.16 -4.27
N GLY A 29 -4.61 2.25 -3.83
CA GLY A 29 -5.22 1.23 -4.67
C GLY A 29 -5.97 1.81 -5.88
N VAL A 30 -6.72 2.89 -5.68
CA VAL A 30 -7.43 3.61 -6.77
C VAL A 30 -6.47 4.29 -7.76
N LEU A 31 -5.27 4.68 -7.28
CA LEU A 31 -4.26 5.41 -8.05
C LEU A 31 -3.21 4.50 -8.70
N LEU A 32 -3.32 3.18 -8.61
CA LEU A 32 -2.30 2.25 -9.12
C LEU A 32 -2.08 2.34 -10.62
N GLU A 33 -3.14 2.37 -11.41
CA GLU A 33 -3.07 2.19 -12.87
C GLU A 33 -3.27 3.49 -13.64
N THR A 34 -4.13 4.37 -13.16
CA THR A 34 -4.54 5.57 -13.90
C THR A 34 -4.53 6.81 -13.02
N PRO A 35 -4.02 7.94 -13.55
CA PRO A 35 -4.08 9.20 -12.83
C PRO A 35 -5.54 9.64 -12.56
N LYS A 36 -5.80 10.12 -11.36
CA LYS A 36 -7.14 10.61 -10.97
C LYS A 36 -7.06 11.89 -10.15
N THR A 37 -8.14 12.65 -10.22
CA THR A 37 -8.35 13.82 -9.35
C THR A 37 -8.86 13.39 -7.97
N THR A 38 -8.69 14.24 -6.97
CA THR A 38 -9.26 14.03 -5.63
C THR A 38 -10.75 13.70 -5.67
N LYS A 39 -11.52 14.39 -6.52
CA LYS A 39 -12.97 14.17 -6.66
C LYS A 39 -13.28 12.77 -7.21
N GLN A 40 -12.54 12.34 -8.23
CA GLN A 40 -12.71 11.00 -8.82
C GLN A 40 -12.37 9.91 -7.80
N VAL A 41 -11.27 10.07 -7.05
CA VAL A 41 -10.91 9.13 -5.98
C VAL A 41 -12.01 9.09 -4.92
N ALA A 42 -12.46 10.24 -4.43
CA ALA A 42 -13.52 10.34 -3.42
C ALA A 42 -14.80 9.62 -3.85
N THR A 43 -15.24 9.85 -5.08
CA THR A 43 -16.42 9.17 -5.65
C THR A 43 -16.23 7.66 -5.69
N GLN A 44 -15.04 7.19 -6.11
CA GLN A 44 -14.77 5.76 -6.29
C GLN A 44 -14.75 4.99 -4.96
N ILE A 45 -14.25 5.61 -3.88
CA ILE A 45 -14.16 4.96 -2.55
C ILE A 45 -15.31 5.30 -1.60
N GLY A 46 -16.27 6.11 -2.04
CA GLY A 46 -17.43 6.50 -1.24
C GLY A 46 -17.12 7.49 -0.11
N GLU A 47 -16.09 8.34 -0.28
CA GLU A 47 -15.64 9.30 0.72
C GLU A 47 -15.92 10.75 0.33
N THR A 48 -15.83 11.67 1.31
CA THR A 48 -15.94 13.09 1.01
C THR A 48 -14.68 13.64 0.32
N PRO A 49 -14.80 14.55 -0.66
CA PRO A 49 -13.64 15.15 -1.33
C PRO A 49 -12.65 15.83 -0.37
N GLY A 50 -13.15 16.46 0.70
CA GLY A 50 -12.30 17.12 1.70
C GLY A 50 -11.42 16.14 2.47
N ASN A 51 -11.99 15.01 2.91
CA ASN A 51 -11.25 13.94 3.61
C ASN A 51 -10.19 13.32 2.68
N VAL A 52 -10.59 12.97 1.46
CA VAL A 52 -9.65 12.43 0.46
C VAL A 52 -8.55 13.42 0.13
N HIS A 53 -8.87 14.71 -0.02
CA HIS A 53 -7.86 15.75 -0.28
C HIS A 53 -6.79 15.79 0.80
N TYR A 54 -7.19 15.79 2.07
CA TYR A 54 -6.25 15.76 3.20
C TYR A 54 -5.30 14.55 3.13
N HIS A 55 -5.84 13.35 2.89
CA HIS A 55 -5.04 12.13 2.82
C HIS A 55 -4.15 12.08 1.57
N MET A 56 -4.63 12.56 0.42
CA MET A 56 -3.81 12.67 -0.79
C MET A 56 -2.65 13.67 -0.61
N GLN A 57 -2.87 14.79 0.09
CA GLN A 57 -1.78 15.71 0.43
C GLN A 57 -0.71 15.02 1.30
N LYS A 58 -1.11 14.23 2.30
CA LYS A 58 -0.18 13.46 3.14
C LYS A 58 0.62 12.44 2.30
N LEU A 59 -0.03 11.71 1.40
CA LEU A 59 0.62 10.77 0.51
C LEU A 59 1.59 11.46 -0.46
N HIS A 60 1.22 12.63 -1.00
CA HIS A 60 2.07 13.41 -1.89
C HIS A 60 3.29 13.99 -1.16
N GLN A 61 3.11 14.55 0.04
CA GLN A 61 4.20 15.01 0.90
C GLN A 61 5.13 13.85 1.28
N GLY A 62 4.58 12.67 1.56
CA GLY A 62 5.31 11.44 1.82
C GLY A 62 5.92 10.79 0.57
N LYS A 63 5.75 11.39 -0.62
CA LYS A 63 6.28 10.87 -1.89
C LYS A 63 5.80 9.45 -2.24
N LEU A 64 4.56 9.12 -1.88
CA LEU A 64 3.90 7.86 -2.26
C LEU A 64 3.01 8.00 -3.50
N ILE A 65 2.61 9.23 -3.83
CA ILE A 65 1.92 9.58 -5.07
C ILE A 65 2.59 10.77 -5.74
N ASP A 66 2.53 10.84 -7.07
CA ASP A 66 3.03 11.95 -7.88
C ASP A 66 1.88 12.73 -8.50
N LEU A 67 2.02 14.06 -8.55
CA LEU A 67 1.22 14.93 -9.40
C LEU A 67 1.76 14.81 -10.83
N VAL A 68 0.95 14.28 -11.74
CA VAL A 68 1.40 14.01 -13.13
C VAL A 68 0.78 14.96 -14.15
N GLU A 69 -0.32 15.61 -13.81
CA GLU A 69 -0.99 16.51 -14.73
C GLU A 69 -1.82 17.57 -13.98
N GLU A 70 -1.86 18.78 -14.56
CA GLU A 70 -2.80 19.83 -14.17
C GLU A 70 -3.60 20.26 -15.42
N LYS A 71 -4.92 20.22 -15.31
CA LYS A 71 -5.84 20.65 -16.39
C LYS A 71 -6.73 21.79 -15.93
N ARG A 72 -6.90 22.80 -16.78
CA ARG A 72 -7.86 23.87 -16.54
C ARG A 72 -9.22 23.46 -17.10
N VAL A 73 -10.18 23.24 -16.22
CA VAL A 73 -11.55 22.86 -16.58
C VAL A 73 -12.52 23.86 -15.97
N GLY A 74 -13.29 24.57 -16.80
CA GLY A 74 -14.30 25.52 -16.32
C GLY A 74 -13.77 26.61 -15.36
N GLY A 75 -12.49 27.05 -15.54
CA GLY A 75 -11.86 28.04 -14.66
C GLY A 75 -11.20 27.50 -13.40
N VAL A 76 -11.32 26.19 -13.12
CA VAL A 76 -10.69 25.51 -11.99
C VAL A 76 -9.51 24.68 -12.50
N ILE A 77 -8.42 24.59 -11.70
CA ILE A 77 -7.29 23.72 -12.00
C ILE A 77 -7.54 22.36 -11.35
N GLU A 78 -7.73 21.35 -12.16
CA GLU A 78 -7.80 19.96 -11.73
C GLU A 78 -6.40 19.33 -11.69
N LYS A 79 -6.08 18.70 -10.57
CA LYS A 79 -4.79 18.03 -10.31
C LYS A 79 -4.97 16.53 -10.36
N TYR A 80 -4.17 15.86 -11.21
CA TYR A 80 -4.21 14.42 -11.40
C TYR A 80 -3.01 13.76 -10.75
N TYR A 81 -3.27 12.78 -9.90
CA TYR A 81 -2.25 12.06 -9.14
C TYR A 81 -2.25 10.59 -9.52
N ILE A 82 -1.08 9.95 -9.39
CA ILE A 82 -0.89 8.51 -9.60
C ILE A 82 0.00 7.95 -8.48
N SER A 83 -0.17 6.68 -8.11
CA SER A 83 0.74 5.99 -7.21
C SER A 83 2.12 5.85 -7.84
N ARG A 84 3.18 6.09 -7.06
CA ARG A 84 4.57 5.97 -7.53
C ARG A 84 4.97 4.52 -7.80
N ALA A 85 4.41 3.59 -7.04
CA ALA A 85 4.69 2.17 -7.19
C ALA A 85 3.41 1.35 -7.00
N LYS A 86 3.43 0.10 -7.45
CA LYS A 86 2.37 -0.88 -7.20
C LYS A 86 2.51 -1.53 -5.85
N SER A 87 3.75 -1.69 -5.39
CA SER A 87 4.08 -2.23 -4.08
C SER A 87 5.10 -1.36 -3.38
N PHE A 88 5.08 -1.45 -2.07
CA PHE A 88 5.93 -0.68 -1.18
C PHE A 88 6.62 -1.64 -0.22
N GLU A 89 7.93 -1.50 -0.07
CA GLU A 89 8.76 -2.33 0.79
C GLU A 89 9.24 -1.51 1.99
N SER A 90 9.03 -2.01 3.20
CA SER A 90 9.56 -1.39 4.41
C SER A 90 10.55 -2.33 5.09
N GLU A 91 11.69 -1.82 5.53
CA GLU A 91 12.68 -2.59 6.31
C GLU A 91 12.16 -3.03 7.69
N GLY A 92 11.06 -2.46 8.15
CA GLY A 92 10.36 -2.88 9.36
C GLY A 92 8.87 -2.98 9.06
N GLY A 93 8.24 -4.11 9.36
CA GLY A 93 6.80 -4.30 9.15
C GLY A 93 5.98 -3.18 9.80
N VAL A 94 4.81 -2.91 9.24
CA VAL A 94 3.81 -2.09 9.92
C VAL A 94 3.22 -2.96 11.02
N TYR A 95 3.67 -2.73 12.26
CA TYR A 95 3.11 -3.43 13.43
C TYR A 95 2.03 -2.55 14.06
N PRO A 96 0.75 -2.85 13.83
CA PRO A 96 -0.35 -2.09 14.43
C PRO A 96 -0.28 -2.06 15.96
N GLU A 97 0.32 -3.09 16.56
CA GLU A 97 0.51 -3.22 18.00
C GLU A 97 1.43 -2.13 18.59
N LEU A 98 2.20 -1.43 17.75
CA LEU A 98 3.05 -0.29 18.17
C LEU A 98 2.29 1.04 18.21
N ASP A 99 1.06 1.10 17.70
CA ASP A 99 0.20 2.26 17.82
C ASP A 99 -0.58 2.17 19.14
N PRO A 100 -0.36 3.10 20.10
CA PRO A 100 -1.08 3.07 21.39
C PRO A 100 -2.60 3.25 21.26
N ASN A 101 -3.09 3.72 20.10
CA ASN A 101 -4.50 3.87 19.79
C ASN A 101 -5.09 2.62 19.10
N TYR A 102 -4.27 1.63 18.81
CA TYR A 102 -4.68 0.41 18.11
C TYR A 102 -4.99 -0.69 19.12
N LYS A 103 -6.23 -1.21 19.07
CA LYS A 103 -6.66 -2.36 19.86
C LYS A 103 -6.98 -3.52 18.94
N SER A 104 -6.16 -4.55 18.98
CA SER A 104 -6.42 -5.79 18.22
C SER A 104 -7.63 -6.51 18.78
N THR A 105 -8.64 -6.78 17.95
CA THR A 105 -9.83 -7.57 18.28
C THR A 105 -9.69 -9.02 17.86
N SER A 106 -8.93 -9.28 16.79
CA SER A 106 -8.63 -10.64 16.32
C SER A 106 -7.26 -10.69 15.67
N ARG A 107 -6.60 -11.84 15.75
CA ARG A 107 -5.31 -12.09 15.07
C ARG A 107 -5.31 -13.48 14.45
N ARG A 108 -4.90 -13.53 13.19
CA ARG A 108 -4.60 -14.81 12.51
C ARG A 108 -3.19 -14.73 11.96
N SER A 109 -2.36 -15.72 12.23
CA SER A 109 -1.01 -15.81 11.71
C SER A 109 -0.80 -17.12 10.97
N MET A 110 -0.03 -17.07 9.89
CA MET A 110 0.40 -18.23 9.13
C MET A 110 1.93 -18.20 9.09
N ASN A 111 2.56 -19.30 9.47
CA ASN A 111 4.00 -19.41 9.47
C ASN A 111 4.40 -20.69 8.75
N ALA A 112 5.39 -20.61 7.88
CA ALA A 112 5.97 -21.76 7.19
C ALA A 112 7.49 -21.59 7.09
N ALA A 113 8.22 -22.71 7.23
CA ALA A 113 9.64 -22.74 6.90
C ALA A 113 9.79 -23.42 5.53
N LEU A 114 10.36 -22.72 4.57
CA LEU A 114 10.50 -23.16 3.20
C LEU A 114 11.98 -23.16 2.80
N GLN A 115 12.36 -24.11 1.95
CA GLN A 115 13.63 -24.07 1.24
C GLN A 115 13.33 -23.62 -0.20
N LEU A 116 13.74 -22.41 -0.53
CA LEU A 116 13.45 -21.80 -1.82
C LEU A 116 14.74 -21.60 -2.61
N LYS A 117 14.66 -21.84 -3.92
CA LYS A 117 15.68 -21.36 -4.85
C LYS A 117 15.53 -19.85 -5.02
N GLU A 118 16.59 -19.19 -5.52
CA GLU A 118 16.59 -17.73 -5.71
C GLU A 118 15.45 -17.28 -6.64
N GLU A 119 15.25 -17.99 -7.74
CA GLU A 119 14.16 -17.76 -8.71
C GLU A 119 12.74 -17.90 -8.11
N ASP A 120 12.59 -18.81 -7.13
CA ASP A 120 11.29 -19.08 -6.48
C ASP A 120 10.97 -18.05 -5.41
N LYS A 121 11.96 -17.36 -4.84
CA LYS A 121 11.75 -16.29 -3.86
C LYS A 121 11.03 -15.09 -4.47
N GLU A 122 11.57 -14.62 -5.61
CA GLU A 122 10.96 -13.49 -6.34
C GLU A 122 9.55 -13.84 -6.79
N ARG A 123 9.36 -15.04 -7.33
CA ARG A 123 8.06 -15.51 -7.76
C ARG A 123 7.05 -15.58 -6.62
N LEU A 124 7.44 -16.12 -5.47
CA LEU A 124 6.59 -16.18 -4.28
C LEU A 124 6.19 -14.77 -3.83
N PHE A 125 7.14 -13.82 -3.84
CA PHE A 125 6.86 -12.45 -3.47
C PHE A 125 5.88 -11.78 -4.43
N GLU A 126 6.05 -11.98 -5.74
CA GLU A 126 5.14 -11.49 -6.78
C GLU A 126 3.71 -12.06 -6.62
N GLU A 127 3.57 -13.38 -6.36
CA GLU A 127 2.27 -14.02 -6.15
C GLU A 127 1.54 -13.45 -4.92
N VAL A 128 2.26 -13.21 -3.81
CA VAL A 128 1.69 -12.59 -2.61
C VAL A 128 1.31 -11.13 -2.88
N GLN A 129 2.15 -10.39 -3.60
CA GLN A 129 1.85 -9.02 -4.00
C GLN A 129 0.58 -8.94 -4.85
N GLU A 130 0.43 -9.81 -5.85
CA GLU A 130 -0.79 -9.88 -6.68
C GLU A 130 -2.03 -10.18 -5.83
N LEU A 131 -1.90 -11.07 -4.83
CA LEU A 131 -2.97 -11.37 -3.89
C LEU A 131 -3.36 -10.13 -3.06
N MET A 132 -2.38 -9.40 -2.54
CA MET A 132 -2.61 -8.17 -1.76
C MET A 132 -3.26 -7.08 -2.63
N GLU A 133 -2.75 -6.85 -3.84
CA GLU A 133 -3.34 -5.91 -4.80
C GLU A 133 -4.81 -6.22 -5.10
N LYS A 134 -5.12 -7.51 -5.34
CA LYS A 134 -6.49 -7.98 -5.57
C LYS A 134 -7.43 -7.62 -4.42
N TRP A 135 -7.00 -7.82 -3.17
CA TRP A 135 -7.81 -7.51 -2.00
C TRP A 135 -7.92 -6.01 -1.76
N ILE A 136 -6.85 -5.24 -1.99
CA ILE A 136 -6.88 -3.76 -1.92
C ILE A 136 -7.92 -3.24 -2.92
N VAL A 137 -7.86 -3.66 -4.19
CA VAL A 137 -8.81 -3.23 -5.22
C VAL A 137 -10.24 -3.61 -4.85
N LYS A 138 -10.47 -4.83 -4.38
CA LYS A 138 -11.79 -5.30 -3.96
C LYS A 138 -12.38 -4.43 -2.84
N THR A 139 -11.56 -4.05 -1.86
CA THR A 139 -12.00 -3.27 -0.69
C THR A 139 -12.06 -1.76 -0.95
N THR A 140 -11.64 -1.28 -2.13
CA THR A 140 -11.77 0.14 -2.51
C THR A 140 -13.14 0.49 -3.07
N ALA A 141 -13.96 -0.48 -3.44
CA ALA A 141 -15.29 -0.23 -3.98
C ALA A 141 -16.18 0.47 -2.94
N ALA A 142 -16.98 1.47 -3.38
CA ALA A 142 -17.81 2.28 -2.50
C ALA A 142 -18.91 1.48 -1.78
N ASP A 143 -19.31 0.35 -2.35
CA ASP A 143 -20.29 -0.58 -1.81
C ASP A 143 -19.68 -1.65 -0.89
N TYR A 144 -18.34 -1.69 -0.77
CA TYR A 144 -17.66 -2.59 0.15
C TYR A 144 -17.64 -2.00 1.57
N ILE A 145 -18.60 -2.40 2.39
CA ILE A 145 -18.74 -1.92 3.77
C ILE A 145 -18.15 -2.97 4.71
N SER A 146 -17.26 -2.54 5.61
CA SER A 146 -16.75 -3.32 6.73
C SER A 146 -16.60 -2.41 7.95
N GLU A 147 -16.97 -2.92 9.11
CA GLU A 147 -16.80 -2.24 10.40
C GLU A 147 -15.42 -2.48 11.02
N GLU A 148 -14.69 -3.48 10.51
CA GLU A 148 -13.36 -3.84 11.03
C GLU A 148 -12.26 -3.54 10.00
N GLU A 149 -11.15 -3.01 10.51
CA GLU A 149 -9.90 -2.84 9.77
C GLU A 149 -8.95 -4.01 10.03
N PHE A 150 -8.32 -4.51 8.98
CA PHE A 150 -7.28 -5.52 9.05
C PHE A 150 -6.00 -5.02 8.40
N VAL A 151 -4.87 -5.24 9.07
CA VAL A 151 -3.54 -5.03 8.50
C VAL A 151 -2.97 -6.38 8.10
N MET A 152 -2.48 -6.49 6.86
CA MET A 152 -1.72 -7.65 6.38
C MET A 152 -0.26 -7.27 6.26
N ASP A 153 0.60 -8.12 6.82
CA ASP A 153 2.04 -8.06 6.64
C ASP A 153 2.54 -9.40 6.08
N PHE A 154 3.41 -9.34 5.08
CA PHE A 154 4.10 -10.51 4.55
C PHE A 154 5.58 -10.26 4.58
N THR A 155 6.29 -11.08 5.34
CA THR A 155 7.73 -10.98 5.51
C THR A 155 8.40 -12.30 5.15
N LEU A 156 9.34 -12.24 4.21
CA LEU A 156 10.18 -13.36 3.84
C LEU A 156 11.60 -13.09 4.35
N VAL A 157 12.03 -13.88 5.35
CA VAL A 157 13.33 -13.71 5.99
C VAL A 157 14.21 -14.91 5.69
N SER A 158 15.41 -14.66 5.16
CA SER A 158 16.43 -15.71 5.00
C SER A 158 17.07 -16.01 6.35
N ARG A 159 17.12 -17.29 6.71
CA ARG A 159 17.84 -17.78 7.89
C ARG A 159 19.12 -18.48 7.42
N LYS A 160 20.27 -17.92 7.78
CA LYS A 160 21.56 -18.64 7.69
C LYS A 160 21.93 -19.18 9.06
N GLU A 161 22.42 -20.40 9.10
CA GLU A 161 23.06 -20.90 10.33
C GLU A 161 24.35 -20.11 10.57
N LYS A 162 24.60 -19.71 11.82
CA LYS A 162 25.88 -19.10 12.19
C LYS A 162 26.95 -20.15 11.99
N THR A 163 27.97 -19.81 11.23
CA THR A 163 29.19 -20.62 11.14
C THR A 163 29.92 -20.64 12.49
N GLU A 164 30.61 -21.71 12.81
CA GLU A 164 31.32 -21.87 14.10
C GLU A 164 32.36 -20.77 14.36
N GLU A 165 32.79 -20.05 13.32
CA GLU A 165 33.69 -18.89 13.41
C GLU A 165 33.05 -17.61 13.94
N GLU A 166 31.72 -17.54 14.07
CA GLU A 166 30.99 -16.39 14.62
C GLU A 166 30.49 -16.60 16.07
N LYS A 167 30.94 -17.69 16.72
CA LYS A 167 30.72 -17.96 18.13
C LYS A 167 31.93 -17.53 18.95
#